data_1de46b802dbb4daf366917681f89a98d
#
_entry.id   1de46b802dbb4daf366917681f89a98d
#
_cell.length_a   1.000
_cell.length_b   1.000
_cell.length_c   1.000
_cell.angle_alpha   90.00
_cell.angle_beta   90.00
_cell.angle_gamma   90.00
#
_symmetry.space_group_name_H-M   'P 1'
#
loop_
_entity.id
_entity.type
_entity.pdbx_description
1 polymer ?
#
loop_
_entity_poly.entity_id
_entity_poly.type
_entity_poly.pdbx_seq_one_letter_code
_entity_poly.pdbx_strand_id
1 'polypeptide(L)'
;MKPLAILLLSCGPILLADQVVTKDGSRIMGTAVSVIDGNLTFKTEFSGKIRIPVDQISSLVSESPISLRLDDNRTFNDKIVPADGDRIGLEDNDLSFGFARIRHLWADGNEDPLVLAEQKKAEALVMKWAHAIGFDFTGSSGNTDDLGIGLRADSTYGNKFREYELYLAYNNSSKEDVTVVDETKLGAEYDSRFFERLSWYAKTDWENDRLEKVDLRATAALGLKYNWITDKSYEV
;
A
#
# COMPACT_ATOMS: atom_id res chain seq x y z
N MET A 1 0.30 68.30 26.83
CA MET A 1 -0.50 67.14 26.32
C MET A 1 0.47 66.02 25.88
N LYS A 2 0.54 64.95 26.65
CA LYS A 2 1.40 63.81 26.32
C LYS A 2 0.54 62.76 25.56
N PRO A 3 0.97 62.20 24.42
CA PRO A 3 0.23 61.19 23.76
C PRO A 3 0.33 59.86 24.52
N LEU A 4 -0.80 59.27 24.80
CA LEU A 4 -0.94 57.95 25.38
C LEU A 4 -0.67 56.89 24.28
N ALA A 5 0.44 56.21 24.37
CA ALA A 5 0.76 55.11 23.46
C ALA A 5 -0.07 53.88 23.86
N ILE A 6 -1.03 53.49 23.03
CA ILE A 6 -1.78 52.24 23.16
C ILE A 6 -0.91 51.12 22.61
N LEU A 7 -0.41 50.27 23.50
CA LEU A 7 0.30 49.04 23.16
C LEU A 7 -0.73 48.01 22.74
N LEU A 8 -0.93 47.83 21.44
CA LEU A 8 -1.71 46.70 20.89
C LEU A 8 -0.93 45.41 21.10
N LEU A 9 -1.31 44.66 22.12
CA LEU A 9 -0.86 43.25 22.24
C LEU A 9 -1.51 42.45 21.10
N SER A 10 -0.75 42.15 20.06
CA SER A 10 -1.17 41.19 19.06
C SER A 10 -1.13 39.80 19.68
N CYS A 11 -2.28 39.30 20.14
CA CYS A 11 -2.46 37.91 20.45
C CYS A 11 -2.46 37.14 19.12
N GLY A 12 -1.29 36.62 18.70
CA GLY A 12 -1.19 35.70 17.59
C GLY A 12 -2.00 34.43 17.91
N PRO A 13 -2.49 33.70 16.91
CA PRO A 13 -3.18 32.46 17.16
C PRO A 13 -2.21 31.54 17.92
N ILE A 14 -2.61 31.13 19.12
CA ILE A 14 -1.94 30.07 19.86
C ILE A 14 -2.24 28.81 19.03
N LEU A 15 -1.28 28.32 18.27
CA LEU A 15 -1.34 27.02 17.65
C LEU A 15 -1.28 26.01 18.80
N LEU A 16 -2.44 25.60 19.23
CA LEU A 16 -2.62 24.54 20.19
C LEU A 16 -2.18 23.26 19.50
N ALA A 17 -1.23 22.57 20.08
CA ALA A 17 -0.66 21.33 19.55
C ALA A 17 -0.85 20.23 20.59
N ASP A 18 -1.08 19.01 20.14
CA ASP A 18 -1.07 17.86 21.01
C ASP A 18 0.28 17.74 21.70
N GLN A 19 0.29 17.20 22.91
CA GLN A 19 1.49 17.00 23.68
C GLN A 19 1.60 15.55 24.13
N VAL A 20 2.73 14.93 23.86
CA VAL A 20 3.10 13.64 24.44
C VAL A 20 4.23 13.83 25.44
N VAL A 21 4.11 13.17 26.60
CA VAL A 21 5.15 13.10 27.63
C VAL A 21 5.58 11.66 27.76
N THR A 22 6.88 11.42 27.63
CA THR A 22 7.46 10.08 27.79
C THR A 22 7.88 9.82 29.24
N LYS A 23 8.10 8.57 29.60
CA LYS A 23 8.47 8.17 30.98
C LYS A 23 9.82 8.72 31.44
N ASP A 24 10.70 9.07 30.51
CA ASP A 24 11.97 9.77 30.82
C ASP A 24 11.78 11.29 31.08
N GLY A 25 10.53 11.78 30.97
CA GLY A 25 10.18 13.18 31.18
C GLY A 25 10.31 14.07 29.94
N SER A 26 10.65 13.52 28.77
CA SER A 26 10.70 14.27 27.51
C SER A 26 9.29 14.72 27.10
N ARG A 27 9.18 15.97 26.66
CA ARG A 27 7.92 16.56 26.17
C ARG A 27 8.04 16.87 24.69
N ILE A 28 7.12 16.34 23.91
CA ILE A 28 7.11 16.46 22.45
C ILE A 28 5.78 17.10 22.05
N MET A 29 5.86 18.20 21.31
CA MET A 29 4.71 18.93 20.77
C MET A 29 4.50 18.54 19.31
N GLY A 30 3.23 18.40 18.91
CA GLY A 30 2.91 18.03 17.54
C GLY A 30 1.45 17.61 17.37
N THR A 31 1.20 16.58 16.62
CA THR A 31 -0.14 16.01 16.37
C THR A 31 -0.11 14.51 16.50
N ALA A 32 -0.99 13.95 17.33
CA ALA A 32 -1.20 12.53 17.42
C ALA A 32 -1.92 12.03 16.16
N VAL A 33 -1.29 11.12 15.42
CA VAL A 33 -1.80 10.65 14.13
C VAL A 33 -2.52 9.31 14.27
N SER A 34 -1.86 8.35 14.89
CA SER A 34 -2.42 7.00 15.06
C SER A 34 -1.68 6.20 16.13
N VAL A 35 -2.38 5.27 16.76
CA VAL A 35 -1.78 4.15 17.51
C VAL A 35 -2.11 2.87 16.77
N ILE A 36 -1.09 2.14 16.35
CA ILE A 36 -1.21 0.85 15.67
C ILE A 36 -0.07 -0.05 16.16
N ASP A 37 -0.38 -1.30 16.46
CA ASP A 37 0.60 -2.31 16.92
C ASP A 37 1.49 -1.82 18.08
N GLY A 38 0.88 -1.13 19.05
CA GLY A 38 1.58 -0.65 20.24
C GLY A 38 2.53 0.52 20.01
N ASN A 39 2.43 1.22 18.88
CA ASN A 39 3.24 2.40 18.57
C ASN A 39 2.36 3.61 18.28
N LEU A 40 2.62 4.72 18.94
CA LEU A 40 2.06 6.02 18.61
C LEU A 40 2.86 6.63 17.47
N THR A 41 2.20 6.93 16.37
CA THR A 41 2.73 7.79 15.31
C THR A 41 2.38 9.23 15.67
N PHE A 42 3.41 10.04 15.88
CA PHE A 42 3.28 11.43 16.27
C PHE A 42 3.96 12.33 15.23
N LYS A 43 3.26 13.33 14.71
CA LYS A 43 3.80 14.25 13.70
C LYS A 43 4.32 15.50 14.40
N THR A 44 5.61 15.76 14.29
CA THR A 44 6.28 16.96 14.79
C THR A 44 6.62 17.90 13.64
N GLU A 45 6.81 19.17 13.94
CA GLU A 45 7.19 20.17 12.95
C GLU A 45 8.61 19.95 12.41
N PHE A 46 9.55 19.55 13.28
CA PHE A 46 10.97 19.43 12.91
C PHE A 46 11.36 18.07 12.32
N SER A 47 10.79 16.99 12.86
CA SER A 47 11.21 15.62 12.50
C SER A 47 10.18 14.88 11.64
N GLY A 48 9.07 15.53 11.27
CA GLY A 48 7.98 14.87 10.58
C GLY A 48 7.31 13.82 11.46
N LYS A 49 7.06 12.61 10.93
CA LYS A 49 6.43 11.52 11.68
C LYS A 49 7.46 10.73 12.47
N ILE A 50 7.31 10.68 13.78
CA ILE A 50 8.09 9.83 14.69
C ILE A 50 7.20 8.71 15.25
N ARG A 51 7.80 7.60 15.67
CA ARG A 51 7.13 6.49 16.32
C ARG A 51 7.60 6.39 17.77
N ILE A 52 6.64 6.37 18.68
CA ILE A 52 6.90 6.27 20.12
C ILE A 52 6.17 5.02 20.62
N PRO A 53 6.87 4.03 21.18
CA PRO A 53 6.22 2.89 21.80
C PRO A 53 5.27 3.33 22.90
N VAL A 54 4.07 2.77 22.96
CA VAL A 54 3.04 3.19 23.93
C VAL A 54 3.45 2.91 25.39
N ASP A 55 4.31 1.92 25.61
CA ASP A 55 4.87 1.60 26.92
C ASP A 55 5.87 2.66 27.42
N GLN A 56 6.39 3.51 26.56
CA GLN A 56 7.26 4.62 26.90
C GLN A 56 6.49 5.94 27.14
N ILE A 57 5.18 5.95 26.94
CA ILE A 57 4.36 7.14 27.10
C ILE A 57 3.84 7.19 28.54
N SER A 58 4.04 8.33 29.20
CA SER A 58 3.49 8.65 30.50
C SER A 58 2.15 9.39 30.39
N SER A 59 2.05 10.35 29.42
CA SER A 59 0.84 11.15 29.23
C SER A 59 0.69 11.58 27.79
N LEU A 60 -0.55 11.71 27.34
CA LEU A 60 -0.94 12.34 26.07
C LEU A 60 -2.05 13.35 26.35
N VAL A 61 -1.95 14.52 25.74
CA VAL A 61 -2.98 15.57 25.75
C VAL A 61 -3.31 15.90 24.32
N SER A 62 -4.58 15.90 23.96
CA SER A 62 -5.01 16.32 22.64
C SER A 62 -5.82 17.61 22.69
N GLU A 63 -5.58 18.49 21.73
CA GLU A 63 -6.31 19.74 21.57
C GLU A 63 -7.65 19.57 20.84
N SER A 64 -7.71 18.58 19.99
CA SER A 64 -8.93 18.20 19.26
C SER A 64 -9.42 16.83 19.71
N PRO A 65 -10.70 16.52 19.54
CA PRO A 65 -11.21 15.17 19.73
C PRO A 65 -10.42 14.17 18.89
N ILE A 66 -10.10 13.05 19.50
CA ILE A 66 -9.41 11.93 18.85
C ILE A 66 -10.25 10.68 19.06
N SER A 67 -10.41 9.92 17.99
CA SER A 67 -11.05 8.62 18.10
C SER A 67 -10.07 7.59 18.65
N LEU A 68 -10.51 6.82 19.61
CA LEU A 68 -9.70 5.75 20.22
C LEU A 68 -10.51 4.49 20.46
N ARG A 69 -9.84 3.36 20.35
CA ARG A 69 -10.39 2.03 20.68
C ARG A 69 -9.54 1.39 21.76
N LEU A 70 -10.22 0.92 22.79
CA LEU A 70 -9.57 0.20 23.89
C LEU A 70 -9.41 -1.30 23.60
N ASP A 71 -8.68 -1.97 24.47
CA ASP A 71 -8.47 -3.43 24.46
C ASP A 71 -9.76 -4.25 24.57
N ASP A 72 -10.80 -3.68 25.21
CA ASP A 72 -12.15 -4.25 25.33
C ASP A 72 -13.09 -3.91 24.15
N ASN A 73 -12.54 -3.37 23.04
CA ASN A 73 -13.24 -2.94 21.83
C ASN A 73 -14.21 -1.75 21.99
N ARG A 74 -14.28 -1.11 23.15
CA ARG A 74 -15.02 0.16 23.29
C ARG A 74 -14.34 1.26 22.50
N THR A 75 -15.12 2.08 21.84
CA THR A 75 -14.65 3.18 21.02
C THR A 75 -15.16 4.51 21.59
N PHE A 76 -14.30 5.51 21.63
CA PHE A 76 -14.61 6.86 22.09
C PHE A 76 -14.10 7.85 21.06
N ASN A 77 -14.78 8.98 20.96
CA ASN A 77 -14.29 10.16 20.23
C ASN A 77 -14.35 11.31 21.21
N ASP A 78 -13.20 11.73 21.72
CA ASP A 78 -13.11 12.70 22.79
C ASP A 78 -11.72 13.32 22.83
N LYS A 79 -11.58 14.44 23.55
CA LYS A 79 -10.27 14.98 23.85
C LYS A 79 -9.60 14.18 24.96
N ILE A 80 -8.32 13.97 24.77
CA ILE A 80 -7.48 13.29 25.76
C ILE A 80 -6.92 14.34 26.70
N VAL A 81 -7.18 14.15 27.99
CA VAL A 81 -6.72 15.03 29.08
C VAL A 81 -5.83 14.25 30.04
N PRO A 82 -4.93 14.94 30.78
CA PRO A 82 -4.13 14.27 31.81
C PRO A 82 -5.03 13.74 32.92
N ALA A 83 -4.67 12.59 33.47
CA ALA A 83 -5.25 12.04 34.69
C ALA A 83 -4.14 11.69 35.67
N ASP A 84 -4.49 11.39 36.91
CA ASP A 84 -3.53 11.07 37.99
C ASP A 84 -2.69 9.83 37.64
N GLY A 85 -1.40 9.92 37.89
CA GLY A 85 -0.42 8.87 37.55
C GLY A 85 -0.18 8.72 36.04
N ASP A 86 0.25 7.52 35.62
CA ASP A 86 0.44 7.18 34.18
C ASP A 86 -0.90 6.84 33.50
N ARG A 87 -1.90 7.72 33.67
CA ARG A 87 -3.25 7.55 33.12
C ARG A 87 -3.62 8.73 32.25
N ILE A 88 -4.51 8.48 31.32
CA ILE A 88 -5.17 9.49 30.52
C ILE A 88 -6.66 9.52 30.87
N GLY A 89 -7.28 10.67 30.79
CA GLY A 89 -8.71 10.91 30.92
C GLY A 89 -9.32 11.28 29.58
N LEU A 90 -10.63 11.22 29.53
CA LEU A 90 -11.45 11.79 28.46
C LEU A 90 -12.21 12.99 29.00
N GLU A 91 -12.26 14.10 28.22
CA GLU A 91 -12.80 15.38 28.68
C GLU A 91 -14.30 15.29 28.99
N ASP A 92 -15.08 14.71 28.07
CA ASP A 92 -16.54 14.62 28.18
C ASP A 92 -17.02 13.32 28.85
N ASN A 93 -16.11 12.37 29.08
CA ASN A 93 -16.41 11.10 29.72
C ASN A 93 -15.59 10.99 31.02
N ASP A 94 -16.24 10.74 32.13
CA ASP A 94 -15.60 10.53 33.43
C ASP A 94 -14.87 9.17 33.50
N LEU A 95 -14.00 8.95 32.50
CA LEU A 95 -13.23 7.73 32.34
C LEU A 95 -11.74 8.04 32.33
N SER A 96 -10.99 7.26 33.09
CA SER A 96 -9.53 7.31 33.04
C SER A 96 -8.95 5.90 32.96
N PHE A 97 -7.93 5.73 32.13
CA PHE A 97 -7.28 4.43 31.90
C PHE A 97 -5.81 4.61 31.55
N GLY A 98 -5.02 3.55 31.73
CA GLY A 98 -3.61 3.55 31.31
C GLY A 98 -3.49 3.57 29.79
N PHE A 99 -2.47 4.26 29.29
CA PHE A 99 -2.23 4.40 27.84
C PHE A 99 -2.08 3.04 27.14
N ALA A 100 -1.53 2.04 27.83
CA ALA A 100 -1.38 0.68 27.32
C ALA A 100 -2.70 -0.02 26.93
N ARG A 101 -3.85 0.47 27.42
CA ARG A 101 -5.17 -0.03 27.02
C ARG A 101 -5.65 0.46 25.68
N ILE A 102 -4.99 1.47 25.10
CA ILE A 102 -5.32 1.97 23.75
C ILE A 102 -4.79 0.99 22.72
N ARG A 103 -5.70 0.33 22.02
CA ARG A 103 -5.37 -0.58 20.94
C ARG A 103 -5.15 0.15 19.62
N HIS A 104 -6.05 1.10 19.34
CA HIS A 104 -5.99 1.97 18.17
C HIS A 104 -6.35 3.40 18.58
N LEU A 105 -5.74 4.36 17.91
CA LEU A 105 -6.05 5.77 17.97
C LEU A 105 -5.96 6.32 16.57
N TRP A 106 -6.88 7.21 16.20
CA TRP A 106 -6.85 7.90 14.91
C TRP A 106 -7.45 9.28 15.02
N ALA A 107 -6.93 10.22 14.24
CA ALA A 107 -7.40 11.60 14.21
C ALA A 107 -8.86 11.66 13.72
N ASP A 108 -9.60 12.65 14.20
CA ASP A 108 -10.97 12.90 13.78
C ASP A 108 -11.05 13.08 12.25
N GLY A 109 -12.11 12.54 11.65
CA GLY A 109 -12.28 12.51 10.20
C GLY A 109 -11.55 11.40 9.45
N ASN A 110 -10.69 10.63 10.11
CA ASN A 110 -10.09 9.41 9.55
C ASN A 110 -10.93 8.18 9.88
N GLU A 111 -10.82 7.16 9.04
CA GLU A 111 -11.48 5.88 9.31
C GLU A 111 -10.75 5.06 10.37
N ASP A 112 -11.51 4.26 11.10
CA ASP A 112 -10.98 3.31 12.07
C ASP A 112 -9.96 2.37 11.42
N PRO A 113 -8.72 2.26 11.93
CA PRO A 113 -7.70 1.39 11.37
C PRO A 113 -8.10 -0.07 11.23
N LEU A 114 -8.98 -0.57 12.10
CA LEU A 114 -9.52 -1.93 12.01
C LEU A 114 -10.43 -2.09 10.79
N VAL A 115 -11.35 -1.14 10.59
CA VAL A 115 -12.25 -1.14 9.43
C VAL A 115 -11.45 -1.03 8.14
N LEU A 116 -10.45 -0.14 8.12
CA LEU A 116 -9.55 0.01 6.98
C LEU A 116 -8.75 -1.27 6.67
N ALA A 117 -8.31 -1.99 7.72
CA ALA A 117 -7.61 -3.26 7.54
C ALA A 117 -8.53 -4.36 7.02
N GLU A 118 -9.78 -4.40 7.46
CA GLU A 118 -10.80 -5.34 6.96
C GLU A 118 -11.18 -5.02 5.51
N GLN A 119 -11.38 -3.75 5.17
CA GLN A 119 -11.64 -3.32 3.79
C GLN A 119 -10.49 -3.71 2.86
N LYS A 120 -9.23 -3.44 3.24
CA LYS A 120 -8.07 -3.85 2.46
C LYS A 120 -7.96 -5.37 2.28
N LYS A 121 -8.32 -6.15 3.30
CA LYS A 121 -8.39 -7.61 3.19
C LYS A 121 -9.49 -8.04 2.22
N ALA A 122 -10.67 -7.43 2.33
CA ALA A 122 -11.77 -7.71 1.42
C ALA A 122 -11.42 -7.33 -0.02
N GLU A 123 -10.85 -6.14 -0.24
CA GLU A 123 -10.38 -5.70 -1.56
C GLU A 123 -9.31 -6.62 -2.17
N ALA A 124 -8.40 -7.14 -1.35
CA ALA A 124 -7.36 -8.07 -1.80
C ALA A 124 -7.92 -9.42 -2.28
N LEU A 125 -9.16 -9.75 -1.92
CA LEU A 125 -9.87 -10.96 -2.37
C LEU A 125 -10.69 -10.73 -3.65
N VAL A 126 -10.96 -9.48 -4.01
CA VAL A 126 -11.76 -9.15 -5.19
C VAL A 126 -10.95 -9.48 -6.44
N MET A 127 -11.53 -10.32 -7.29
CA MET A 127 -10.97 -10.62 -8.61
C MET A 127 -11.17 -9.43 -9.54
N LYS A 128 -10.12 -9.03 -10.24
CA LYS A 128 -10.14 -7.89 -11.17
C LYS A 128 -9.64 -8.31 -12.54
N TRP A 129 -10.22 -7.74 -13.57
CA TRP A 129 -9.70 -7.85 -14.94
C TRP A 129 -8.66 -6.77 -15.18
N ALA A 130 -7.59 -7.16 -15.88
CA ALA A 130 -6.64 -6.24 -16.49
C ALA A 130 -6.34 -6.73 -17.90
N HIS A 131 -6.25 -5.79 -18.85
CA HIS A 131 -5.96 -6.08 -20.23
C HIS A 131 -4.83 -5.20 -20.70
N ALA A 132 -3.91 -5.75 -21.49
CA ALA A 132 -2.85 -5.02 -22.14
C ALA A 132 -2.79 -5.42 -23.62
N ILE A 133 -2.51 -4.45 -24.47
CA ILE A 133 -2.26 -4.67 -25.89
C ILE A 133 -0.94 -3.98 -26.21
N GLY A 134 0.01 -4.75 -26.72
CA GLY A 134 1.30 -4.28 -27.22
C GLY A 134 1.36 -4.39 -28.74
N PHE A 135 1.98 -3.40 -29.35
CA PHE A 135 2.28 -3.38 -30.76
C PHE A 135 3.74 -2.96 -30.97
N ASP A 136 4.50 -3.81 -31.63
CA ASP A 136 5.90 -3.58 -31.92
C ASP A 136 6.10 -3.44 -33.43
N PHE A 137 6.87 -2.44 -33.84
CA PHE A 137 7.28 -2.23 -35.19
C PHE A 137 8.79 -1.96 -35.22
N THR A 138 9.51 -2.80 -35.90
CA THR A 138 10.96 -2.67 -36.05
C THR A 138 11.33 -2.60 -37.53
N GLY A 139 12.26 -1.76 -37.86
CA GLY A 139 12.77 -1.65 -39.20
C GLY A 139 14.22 -1.17 -39.24
N SER A 140 15.02 -1.76 -40.08
CA SER A 140 16.36 -1.27 -40.42
C SER A 140 16.55 -1.25 -41.91
N SER A 141 17.30 -0.28 -42.40
CA SER A 141 17.64 -0.14 -43.81
C SER A 141 19.11 0.22 -43.94
N GLY A 142 19.81 -0.41 -44.89
CA GLY A 142 21.23 -0.21 -45.08
C GLY A 142 21.86 -1.29 -45.95
N ASN A 143 22.84 -2.01 -45.38
CA ASN A 143 23.43 -3.16 -46.04
C ASN A 143 22.51 -4.38 -46.07
N THR A 144 21.48 -4.35 -45.26
CA THR A 144 20.41 -5.34 -45.15
C THR A 144 19.13 -4.61 -44.75
N ASP A 145 18.03 -4.89 -45.43
CA ASP A 145 16.72 -4.32 -45.10
C ASP A 145 15.92 -5.33 -44.31
N ASP A 146 15.56 -4.95 -43.04
CA ASP A 146 14.78 -5.78 -42.13
C ASP A 146 13.48 -5.03 -41.77
N LEU A 147 12.37 -5.76 -41.70
CA LEU A 147 11.08 -5.28 -41.23
C LEU A 147 10.45 -6.30 -40.31
N GLY A 148 10.00 -5.88 -39.11
CA GLY A 148 9.32 -6.72 -38.17
C GLY A 148 8.06 -6.06 -37.61
N ILE A 149 7.03 -6.87 -37.42
CA ILE A 149 5.77 -6.49 -36.77
C ILE A 149 5.47 -7.52 -35.67
N GLY A 150 5.20 -7.01 -34.45
CA GLY A 150 4.73 -7.78 -33.33
C GLY A 150 3.39 -7.25 -32.82
N LEU A 151 2.50 -8.14 -32.47
CA LEU A 151 1.26 -7.85 -31.77
C LEU A 151 1.15 -8.78 -30.56
N ARG A 152 0.87 -8.22 -29.40
CA ARG A 152 0.59 -9.00 -28.20
C ARG A 152 -0.65 -8.47 -27.50
N ALA A 153 -1.52 -9.36 -27.09
CA ALA A 153 -2.68 -9.06 -26.26
C ALA A 153 -2.64 -9.96 -25.04
N ASP A 154 -2.70 -9.36 -23.88
CA ASP A 154 -2.72 -10.04 -22.58
C ASP A 154 -4.02 -9.72 -21.87
N SER A 155 -4.57 -10.70 -21.16
CA SER A 155 -5.77 -10.57 -20.35
C SER A 155 -5.56 -11.34 -19.07
N THR A 156 -5.56 -10.64 -17.93
CA THR A 156 -5.44 -11.23 -16.61
C THR A 156 -6.75 -11.07 -15.85
N TYR A 157 -7.13 -12.12 -15.11
CA TYR A 157 -8.25 -12.12 -14.17
C TYR A 157 -7.77 -12.65 -12.85
N GLY A 158 -7.58 -11.78 -11.85
CA GLY A 158 -6.92 -12.21 -10.65
C GLY A 158 -7.13 -11.32 -9.45
N ASN A 159 -6.58 -11.81 -8.34
CA ASN A 159 -6.41 -11.08 -7.10
C ASN A 159 -5.03 -11.41 -6.50
N LYS A 160 -4.78 -10.97 -5.26
CA LYS A 160 -3.50 -11.23 -4.57
C LYS A 160 -3.12 -12.72 -4.45
N PHE A 161 -4.11 -13.63 -4.52
CA PHE A 161 -3.91 -15.06 -4.24
C PHE A 161 -4.06 -15.96 -5.46
N ARG A 162 -4.79 -15.52 -6.46
CA ARG A 162 -5.08 -16.31 -7.66
C ARG A 162 -5.07 -15.41 -8.87
N GLU A 163 -4.49 -15.90 -9.96
CA GLU A 163 -4.41 -15.20 -11.22
C GLU A 163 -4.59 -16.17 -12.37
N TYR A 164 -5.39 -15.79 -13.34
CA TYR A 164 -5.57 -16.42 -14.62
C TYR A 164 -5.03 -15.46 -15.66
N GLU A 165 -4.10 -15.90 -16.45
CA GLU A 165 -3.54 -15.13 -17.56
C GLU A 165 -3.88 -15.84 -18.87
N LEU A 166 -4.31 -15.08 -19.87
CA LEU A 166 -4.45 -15.48 -21.26
C LEU A 166 -3.64 -14.51 -22.09
N TYR A 167 -2.86 -15.03 -23.02
CA TYR A 167 -2.18 -14.19 -23.98
C TYR A 167 -2.29 -14.71 -25.40
N LEU A 168 -2.27 -13.78 -26.36
CA LEU A 168 -2.13 -14.02 -27.76
C LEU A 168 -0.98 -13.16 -28.28
N ALA A 169 -0.05 -13.78 -29.02
CA ALA A 169 1.03 -13.06 -29.66
C ALA A 169 1.14 -13.48 -31.12
N TYR A 170 1.38 -12.49 -31.97
CA TYR A 170 1.71 -12.69 -33.40
C TYR A 170 2.99 -11.93 -33.71
N ASN A 171 3.94 -12.60 -34.35
CA ASN A 171 5.20 -12.03 -34.81
C ASN A 171 5.41 -12.37 -36.25
N ASN A 172 5.71 -11.34 -37.04
CA ASN A 172 6.10 -11.50 -38.44
C ASN A 172 7.32 -10.62 -38.71
N SER A 173 8.34 -11.18 -39.34
CA SER A 173 9.47 -10.38 -39.81
C SER A 173 9.98 -10.85 -41.13
N SER A 174 10.49 -9.92 -41.90
CA SER A 174 11.14 -10.13 -43.20
C SER A 174 12.52 -9.54 -43.21
N LYS A 175 13.41 -10.19 -43.95
CA LYS A 175 14.76 -9.75 -44.24
C LYS A 175 15.01 -9.83 -45.72
N GLU A 176 15.39 -8.73 -46.39
CA GLU A 176 15.56 -8.67 -47.82
C GLU A 176 14.36 -9.26 -48.59
N ASP A 177 13.13 -8.84 -48.22
CA ASP A 177 11.85 -9.31 -48.78
C ASP A 177 11.56 -10.83 -48.53
N VAL A 178 12.39 -11.53 -47.80
CA VAL A 178 12.15 -12.93 -47.42
C VAL A 178 11.61 -12.98 -46.00
N THR A 179 10.44 -13.60 -45.79
CA THR A 179 9.88 -13.80 -44.47
C THR A 179 10.78 -14.75 -43.66
N VAL A 180 11.24 -14.29 -42.50
CA VAL A 180 12.13 -15.03 -41.60
C VAL A 180 11.49 -15.38 -40.23
N VAL A 181 10.34 -14.75 -39.93
CA VAL A 181 9.46 -15.14 -38.77
C VAL A 181 8.01 -15.01 -39.22
N ASP A 182 7.21 -16.02 -38.98
CA ASP A 182 5.74 -15.99 -39.12
C ASP A 182 5.13 -16.96 -38.09
N GLU A 183 5.03 -16.48 -36.86
CA GLU A 183 4.59 -17.27 -35.73
C GLU A 183 3.37 -16.66 -35.03
N THR A 184 2.50 -17.55 -34.54
CA THR A 184 1.37 -17.21 -33.67
C THR A 184 1.47 -18.03 -32.41
N LYS A 185 1.37 -17.36 -31.26
CA LYS A 185 1.38 -18.01 -29.94
C LYS A 185 0.11 -17.67 -29.18
N LEU A 186 -0.45 -18.68 -28.52
CA LEU A 186 -1.54 -18.53 -27.58
C LEU A 186 -1.13 -19.23 -26.29
N GLY A 187 -1.36 -18.63 -25.14
CA GLY A 187 -1.07 -19.26 -23.88
C GLY A 187 -2.10 -18.97 -22.81
N ALA A 188 -2.17 -19.88 -21.87
CA ALA A 188 -2.97 -19.74 -20.65
C ALA A 188 -2.13 -20.14 -19.44
N GLU A 189 -2.13 -19.34 -18.40
CA GLU A 189 -1.48 -19.63 -17.13
C GLU A 189 -2.47 -19.44 -15.99
N TYR A 190 -2.39 -20.31 -15.01
CA TYR A 190 -3.05 -20.20 -13.72
C TYR A 190 -1.99 -20.20 -12.62
N ASP A 191 -1.99 -19.18 -11.76
CA ASP A 191 -1.15 -19.08 -10.59
C ASP A 191 -2.00 -19.07 -9.32
N SER A 192 -1.59 -19.81 -8.30
CA SER A 192 -2.28 -19.81 -7.01
C SER A 192 -1.27 -19.80 -5.86
N ARG A 193 -1.34 -18.76 -5.06
CA ARG A 193 -0.52 -18.55 -3.87
C ARG A 193 -1.21 -19.19 -2.66
N PHE A 194 -0.54 -20.09 -1.97
CA PHE A 194 -1.05 -20.76 -0.78
C PHE A 194 -0.28 -20.40 0.49
N PHE A 195 0.95 -19.87 0.35
CA PHE A 195 1.70 -19.21 1.43
C PHE A 195 2.26 -17.88 0.92
N GLU A 196 2.72 -17.01 1.83
CA GLU A 196 3.25 -15.67 1.45
C GLU A 196 4.34 -15.74 0.38
N ARG A 197 5.16 -16.81 0.41
CA ARG A 197 6.33 -16.97 -0.47
C ARG A 197 6.21 -18.12 -1.46
N LEU A 198 5.15 -18.93 -1.36
CA LEU A 198 5.03 -20.15 -2.15
C LEU A 198 3.72 -20.14 -2.94
N SER A 199 3.83 -20.28 -4.24
CA SER A 199 2.72 -20.49 -5.17
C SER A 199 2.98 -21.68 -6.07
N TRP A 200 1.93 -22.20 -6.68
CA TRP A 200 2.01 -23.14 -7.76
C TRP A 200 1.38 -22.57 -9.01
N TYR A 201 1.85 -23.01 -10.15
CA TYR A 201 1.31 -22.60 -11.43
C TYR A 201 1.07 -23.80 -12.35
N ALA A 202 0.10 -23.63 -13.22
CA ALA A 202 -0.13 -24.49 -14.37
C ALA A 202 -0.22 -23.61 -15.60
N LYS A 203 0.52 -23.97 -16.65
CA LYS A 203 0.47 -23.23 -17.91
C LYS A 203 0.41 -24.13 -19.11
N THR A 204 -0.12 -23.62 -20.19
CA THR A 204 -0.11 -24.24 -21.49
C THR A 204 0.12 -23.18 -22.55
N ASP A 205 0.95 -23.53 -23.51
CA ASP A 205 1.31 -22.69 -24.64
C ASP A 205 1.03 -23.46 -25.92
N TRP A 206 0.44 -22.80 -26.90
CA TRP A 206 0.22 -23.29 -28.25
C TRP A 206 0.93 -22.37 -29.22
N GLU A 207 1.64 -22.97 -30.17
CA GLU A 207 2.43 -22.25 -31.14
C GLU A 207 2.16 -22.82 -32.53
N ASN A 208 1.96 -21.94 -33.50
CA ASN A 208 1.99 -22.24 -34.92
C ASN A 208 3.12 -21.43 -35.55
N ASP A 209 4.05 -22.11 -36.21
CA ASP A 209 5.17 -21.49 -36.94
C ASP A 209 5.18 -22.03 -38.36
N ARG A 210 4.86 -21.14 -39.31
CA ARG A 210 4.78 -21.50 -40.72
C ARG A 210 6.13 -21.76 -41.35
N LEU A 211 7.20 -21.13 -40.87
CA LEU A 211 8.54 -21.31 -41.41
C LEU A 211 9.19 -22.59 -40.92
N GLU A 212 9.03 -22.91 -39.65
CA GLU A 212 9.49 -24.19 -39.10
C GLU A 212 8.60 -25.38 -39.53
N LYS A 213 7.52 -25.11 -40.30
CA LYS A 213 6.50 -26.12 -40.69
C LYS A 213 5.86 -26.83 -39.46
N VAL A 214 5.72 -26.05 -38.40
CA VAL A 214 5.04 -26.50 -37.17
C VAL A 214 3.59 -26.07 -37.25
N ASP A 215 2.71 -26.98 -37.65
CA ASP A 215 1.28 -26.71 -37.71
C ASP A 215 0.71 -26.42 -36.33
N LEU A 216 1.16 -27.17 -35.32
CA LEU A 216 0.80 -26.93 -33.91
C LEU A 216 1.82 -27.59 -32.99
N ARG A 217 2.41 -26.77 -32.12
CA ARG A 217 3.18 -27.25 -30.97
C ARG A 217 2.41 -26.86 -29.72
N ALA A 218 2.10 -27.83 -28.88
CA ALA A 218 1.47 -27.60 -27.58
C ALA A 218 2.43 -28.01 -26.47
N THR A 219 2.59 -27.11 -25.50
CA THR A 219 3.41 -27.37 -24.31
C THR A 219 2.55 -27.18 -23.07
N ALA A 220 2.72 -28.02 -22.08
CA ALA A 220 2.10 -27.84 -20.77
C ALA A 220 3.17 -27.95 -19.67
N ALA A 221 3.05 -27.12 -18.66
CA ALA A 221 3.93 -27.13 -17.50
C ALA A 221 3.15 -26.96 -16.21
N LEU A 222 3.65 -27.60 -15.16
CA LEU A 222 3.18 -27.48 -13.80
C LEU A 222 4.40 -27.24 -12.91
N GLY A 223 4.33 -26.31 -11.97
CA GLY A 223 5.48 -26.02 -11.13
C GLY A 223 5.15 -25.27 -9.86
N LEU A 224 6.19 -25.08 -9.06
CA LEU A 224 6.16 -24.27 -7.83
C LEU A 224 7.04 -23.05 -8.03
N LYS A 225 6.55 -21.90 -7.57
CA LYS A 225 7.31 -20.64 -7.50
C LYS A 225 7.61 -20.32 -6.04
N TYR A 226 8.85 -20.04 -5.72
CA TYR A 226 9.25 -19.59 -4.39
C TYR A 226 9.91 -18.21 -4.47
N ASN A 227 9.34 -17.23 -3.79
CA ASN A 227 9.83 -15.85 -3.76
C ASN A 227 10.86 -15.70 -2.63
N TRP A 228 12.13 -15.59 -2.97
CA TRP A 228 13.24 -15.44 -2.03
C TRP A 228 13.27 -14.06 -1.36
N ILE A 229 12.89 -13.02 -2.09
CA ILE A 229 12.92 -11.62 -1.66
C ILE A 229 11.48 -11.12 -1.55
N THR A 230 11.03 -10.85 -0.34
CA THR A 230 9.80 -10.14 -0.03
C THR A 230 10.14 -8.84 0.70
N ASP A 231 11.08 -8.05 0.14
CA ASP A 231 11.39 -6.76 0.73
C ASP A 231 10.30 -5.77 0.35
N LYS A 232 9.55 -5.29 1.34
CA LYS A 232 8.48 -4.30 1.17
C LYS A 232 8.99 -2.93 0.71
N SER A 233 10.32 -2.79 0.56
CA SER A 233 10.98 -1.54 0.18
C SER A 233 10.93 -1.26 -1.33
N TYR A 234 10.44 -2.16 -2.16
CA TYR A 234 10.39 -2.01 -3.63
C TYR A 234 8.97 -1.90 -4.21
N GLU A 235 7.94 -1.74 -3.39
CA GLU A 235 6.62 -1.30 -3.88
C GLU A 235 6.63 0.24 -4.00
N VAL A 236 6.99 0.72 -5.20
CA VAL A 236 6.85 2.13 -5.62
C VAL A 236 5.46 2.32 -6.21
#